data_95776913a3b9d70ea17cc8112b806a07
#
_entry.id   95776913a3b9d70ea17cc8112b806a07
#
_cell.length_a   1.000
_cell.length_b   1.000
_cell.length_c   1.000
_cell.angle_alpha   90.00
_cell.angle_beta   90.00
_cell.angle_gamma   90.00
#
_symmetry.space_group_name_H-M   'P 1'
#
loop_
_entity.id
_entity.type
_entity.pdbx_description
1 polymer ?
#
loop_
_entity_poly.entity_id
_entity_poly.type
_entity_poly.pdbx_seq_one_letter_code
_entity_poly.pdbx_strand_id
1 'polypeptide(L)'
;FFVLIYFGKVENKDMDVVTLVGLILGFLTLVGGMLLKGAGVAPLINPAAMVIIFVGTAAAVSIAVSKEQLQNVPKLFKILFKKQELPSKSGLLTQFVDLSTQARKEGLLSLETALEQVEEPFLRQGMMMVIDGQPSEYIAEVMSRDIENMEQRHKANADIFTQAGTYAPTLGVLGAVIGLIAALKDLSDIEKLGHAISAAFVATLFGIFTGYVLWFPFANKLKQYSKSEVIIKEMMIEGILSIQSGESPKTLEDKLSVYLSPKERADYEAQKEA
;
A
#
# COMPACT_ATOMS: atom_id res chain seq x y z
N PHE A 1 -12.41 16.43 -3.35
CA PHE A 1 -13.22 15.22 -3.64
C PHE A 1 -13.67 15.20 -5.11
N PHE A 2 -14.23 16.28 -5.67
CA PHE A 2 -14.66 16.37 -7.08
C PHE A 2 -13.50 16.24 -8.08
N VAL A 3 -12.34 16.79 -7.77
CA VAL A 3 -11.12 16.73 -8.62
C VAL A 3 -10.61 15.28 -8.72
N LEU A 4 -10.66 14.50 -7.64
CA LEU A 4 -10.28 13.10 -7.64
C LEU A 4 -11.17 12.22 -8.51
N ILE A 5 -12.48 12.53 -8.60
CA ILE A 5 -13.44 11.80 -9.44
C ILE A 5 -13.18 12.09 -10.94
N TYR A 6 -12.77 13.32 -11.28
CA TYR A 6 -12.51 13.73 -12.66
C TYR A 6 -11.20 13.11 -13.21
N PHE A 7 -10.14 13.04 -12.37
CA PHE A 7 -8.87 12.45 -12.75
C PHE A 7 -8.85 10.92 -12.74
N GLY A 8 -9.78 10.25 -12.03
CA GLY A 8 -9.94 8.80 -12.06
C GLY A 8 -10.32 8.22 -13.43
N LYS A 9 -10.62 9.09 -14.43
CA LYS A 9 -10.87 8.71 -15.83
C LYS A 9 -9.63 8.73 -16.72
N VAL A 10 -8.50 9.23 -16.23
CA VAL A 10 -7.23 9.21 -16.98
C VAL A 10 -6.50 7.91 -16.64
N GLU A 11 -6.88 6.83 -17.30
CA GLU A 11 -6.17 5.55 -17.22
C GLU A 11 -4.84 5.63 -17.95
N ASN A 12 -3.79 5.97 -17.24
CA ASN A 12 -2.44 5.59 -17.64
C ASN A 12 -2.20 4.19 -17.08
N LYS A 13 -2.09 3.18 -17.93
CA LYS A 13 -2.18 1.73 -17.60
C LYS A 13 -1.21 1.26 -16.51
N ASP A 14 -0.14 2.02 -16.25
CA ASP A 14 0.96 1.60 -15.38
C ASP A 14 1.16 2.45 -14.12
N MET A 15 0.51 3.62 -13.99
CA MET A 15 0.72 4.53 -12.86
C MET A 15 -0.52 4.69 -11.99
N ASP A 16 -0.30 4.75 -10.67
CA ASP A 16 -1.35 5.11 -9.73
C ASP A 16 -1.61 6.63 -9.74
N VAL A 17 -2.54 7.01 -10.61
CA VAL A 17 -2.97 8.41 -10.80
C VAL A 17 -3.47 9.04 -9.50
N VAL A 18 -4.13 8.26 -8.61
CA VAL A 18 -4.70 8.78 -7.36
C VAL A 18 -3.60 9.28 -6.42
N THR A 19 -2.50 8.53 -6.30
CA THR A 19 -1.35 8.95 -5.49
C THR A 19 -0.68 10.19 -6.04
N LEU A 20 -0.48 10.25 -7.37
CA LEU A 20 0.14 11.41 -8.00
C LEU A 20 -0.71 12.68 -7.82
N VAL A 21 -2.02 12.58 -8.06
CA VAL A 21 -2.96 13.69 -7.86
C VAL A 21 -2.99 14.12 -6.40
N GLY A 22 -3.00 13.17 -5.45
CA GLY A 22 -2.96 13.48 -4.02
C GLY A 22 -1.70 14.25 -3.62
N LEU A 23 -0.53 13.86 -4.13
CA LEU A 23 0.74 14.58 -3.88
C LEU A 23 0.74 15.99 -4.48
N ILE A 24 0.27 16.15 -5.72
CA ILE A 24 0.16 17.45 -6.38
C ILE A 24 -0.79 18.36 -5.58
N LEU A 25 -1.97 17.87 -5.20
CA LEU A 25 -2.93 18.64 -4.40
C LEU A 25 -2.35 19.02 -3.04
N GLY A 26 -1.64 18.11 -2.37
CA GLY A 26 -0.95 18.39 -1.11
C GLY A 26 0.05 19.53 -1.26
N PHE A 27 0.88 19.48 -2.29
CA PHE A 27 1.85 20.53 -2.56
C PHE A 27 1.20 21.88 -2.95
N LEU A 28 0.17 21.84 -3.78
CA LEU A 28 -0.62 23.03 -4.14
C LEU A 28 -1.31 23.66 -2.93
N THR A 29 -1.77 22.85 -1.97
CA THR A 29 -2.37 23.33 -0.73
C THR A 29 -1.35 24.07 0.12
N LEU A 30 -0.13 23.55 0.23
CA LEU A 30 0.96 24.21 0.96
C LEU A 30 1.31 25.56 0.33
N VAL A 31 1.62 25.56 -0.95
CA VAL A 31 2.01 26.78 -1.70
C VAL A 31 0.86 27.79 -1.76
N GLY A 32 -0.34 27.34 -2.11
CA GLY A 32 -1.53 28.19 -2.18
C GLY A 32 -1.91 28.80 -0.83
N GLY A 33 -1.81 28.02 0.25
CA GLY A 33 -2.02 28.53 1.62
C GLY A 33 -1.05 29.65 2.00
N MET A 34 0.24 29.49 1.65
CA MET A 34 1.25 30.53 1.89
C MET A 34 0.98 31.79 1.07
N LEU A 35 0.65 31.66 -0.22
CA LEU A 35 0.35 32.81 -1.07
C LEU A 35 -0.89 33.57 -0.58
N LEU A 36 -1.96 32.86 -0.21
CA LEU A 36 -3.18 33.48 0.31
C LEU A 36 -2.96 34.20 1.64
N LYS A 37 -1.98 33.78 2.45
CA LYS A 37 -1.55 34.44 3.67
C LYS A 37 -0.54 35.58 3.44
N GLY A 38 -0.12 35.82 2.19
CA GLY A 38 0.86 36.84 1.86
C GLY A 38 2.30 36.50 2.28
N ALA A 39 2.57 35.26 2.65
CA ALA A 39 3.89 34.85 3.13
C ALA A 39 4.93 34.68 2.00
N GLY A 40 4.49 34.65 0.72
CA GLY A 40 5.35 34.34 -0.40
C GLY A 40 5.88 32.88 -0.37
N VAL A 41 6.60 32.47 -1.40
CA VAL A 41 7.15 31.10 -1.50
C VAL A 41 8.67 31.03 -1.27
N ALA A 42 9.35 32.17 -1.30
CA ALA A 42 10.80 32.22 -1.15
C ALA A 42 11.31 31.56 0.13
N PRO A 43 10.65 31.67 1.31
CA PRO A 43 11.07 31.00 2.52
C PRO A 43 11.06 29.46 2.44
N LEU A 44 10.32 28.86 1.49
CA LEU A 44 10.32 27.41 1.27
C LEU A 44 11.69 26.90 0.74
N ILE A 45 12.49 27.79 0.15
CA ILE A 45 13.84 27.43 -0.32
C ILE A 45 14.80 27.55 0.87
N ASN A 46 14.78 26.54 1.72
CA ASN A 46 15.64 26.49 2.92
C ASN A 46 16.48 25.19 2.92
N PRO A 47 17.72 25.23 2.36
CA PRO A 47 18.57 24.04 2.26
C PRO A 47 18.87 23.40 3.62
N ALA A 48 19.05 24.21 4.68
CA ALA A 48 19.32 23.69 6.02
C ALA A 48 18.14 22.87 6.56
N ALA A 49 16.92 23.37 6.40
CA ALA A 49 15.72 22.63 6.78
C ALA A 49 15.58 21.33 5.98
N MET A 50 15.84 21.38 4.67
CA MET A 50 15.81 20.18 3.81
C MET A 50 16.80 19.10 4.28
N VAL A 51 18.05 19.47 4.59
CA VAL A 51 19.05 18.53 5.10
C VAL A 51 18.60 17.95 6.45
N ILE A 52 18.20 18.77 7.40
CA ILE A 52 17.79 18.30 8.73
C ILE A 52 16.60 17.34 8.64
N ILE A 53 15.60 17.66 7.84
CA ILE A 53 14.38 16.87 7.75
C ILE A 53 14.61 15.61 6.91
N PHE A 54 15.08 15.71 5.68
CA PHE A 54 15.17 14.54 4.80
C PHE A 54 16.36 13.63 5.16
N VAL A 55 17.56 14.19 5.32
CA VAL A 55 18.73 13.39 5.67
C VAL A 55 18.64 12.92 7.12
N GLY A 56 18.15 13.76 8.03
CA GLY A 56 17.91 13.38 9.42
C GLY A 56 16.86 12.27 9.55
N THR A 57 15.74 12.35 8.82
CA THR A 57 14.73 11.29 8.79
C THR A 57 15.32 10.00 8.22
N ALA A 58 16.04 10.07 7.10
CA ALA A 58 16.70 8.90 6.52
C ALA A 58 17.70 8.27 7.49
N ALA A 59 18.50 9.06 8.19
CA ALA A 59 19.44 8.57 9.21
C ALA A 59 18.72 7.89 10.37
N ALA A 60 17.67 8.53 10.93
CA ALA A 60 16.88 7.97 12.03
C ALA A 60 16.19 6.65 11.63
N VAL A 61 15.60 6.59 10.45
CA VAL A 61 15.01 5.36 9.90
C VAL A 61 16.07 4.29 9.70
N SER A 62 17.25 4.65 9.18
CA SER A 62 18.35 3.68 8.94
C SER A 62 18.86 3.03 10.23
N ILE A 63 18.78 3.73 11.37
CA ILE A 63 19.11 3.17 12.68
C ILE A 63 18.02 2.22 13.18
N ALA A 64 16.76 2.50 12.84
CA ALA A 64 15.60 1.82 13.40
C ALA A 64 15.22 0.52 12.66
N VAL A 65 15.68 0.31 11.42
CA VAL A 65 15.27 -0.81 10.57
C VAL A 65 16.47 -1.70 10.18
N SER A 66 16.20 -2.94 9.76
CA SER A 66 17.24 -3.85 9.30
C SER A 66 17.79 -3.46 7.92
N LYS A 67 19.01 -3.91 7.61
CA LYS A 67 19.62 -3.72 6.29
C LYS A 67 18.73 -4.24 5.15
N GLU A 68 18.07 -5.38 5.35
CA GLU A 68 17.19 -5.98 4.36
C GLU A 68 15.98 -5.09 4.08
N GLN A 69 15.39 -4.50 5.12
CA GLN A 69 14.28 -3.55 4.97
C GLN A 69 14.71 -2.30 4.21
N LEU A 70 15.90 -1.75 4.50
CA LEU A 70 16.44 -0.59 3.76
C LEU A 70 16.63 -0.88 2.27
N GLN A 71 17.10 -2.08 1.93
CA GLN A 71 17.28 -2.50 0.53
C GLN A 71 15.97 -2.60 -0.25
N ASN A 72 14.85 -2.77 0.46
CA ASN A 72 13.51 -2.83 -0.15
C ASN A 72 12.92 -1.44 -0.43
N VAL A 73 13.42 -0.36 0.17
CA VAL A 73 12.85 0.99 0.02
C VAL A 73 12.64 1.41 -1.45
N PRO A 74 13.60 1.23 -2.38
CA PRO A 74 13.37 1.58 -3.79
C PRO A 74 12.21 0.79 -4.43
N LYS A 75 12.04 -0.51 -4.06
CA LYS A 75 10.94 -1.33 -4.54
C LYS A 75 9.61 -0.85 -3.98
N LEU A 76 9.58 -0.42 -2.71
CA LEU A 76 8.37 0.12 -2.08
C LEU A 76 7.90 1.40 -2.76
N PHE A 77 8.82 2.32 -3.11
CA PHE A 77 8.46 3.48 -3.92
C PHE A 77 7.87 3.07 -5.28
N LYS A 78 8.45 2.08 -5.95
CA LYS A 78 7.89 1.58 -7.22
C LYS A 78 6.47 1.04 -7.04
N ILE A 79 6.19 0.31 -5.95
CA ILE A 79 4.86 -0.21 -5.62
C ILE A 79 3.87 0.93 -5.37
N LEU A 80 4.28 1.99 -4.65
CA LEU A 80 3.43 3.14 -4.33
C LEU A 80 2.94 3.90 -5.56
N PHE A 81 3.77 3.95 -6.61
CA PHE A 81 3.45 4.69 -7.85
C PHE A 81 2.98 3.81 -9.00
N LYS A 82 3.05 2.48 -8.87
CA LYS A 82 2.51 1.53 -9.84
C LYS A 82 1.08 1.12 -9.46
N LYS A 83 0.21 0.97 -10.46
CA LYS A 83 -1.11 0.35 -10.25
C LYS A 83 -0.90 -1.10 -9.82
N GLN A 84 -1.48 -1.50 -8.70
CA GLN A 84 -1.41 -2.87 -8.23
C GLN A 84 -2.35 -3.75 -9.05
N GLU A 85 -1.81 -4.80 -9.64
CA GLU A 85 -2.55 -5.81 -10.40
C GLU A 85 -2.79 -7.02 -9.50
N LEU A 86 -3.92 -7.05 -8.82
CA LEU A 86 -4.39 -8.23 -8.09
C LEU A 86 -5.37 -9.01 -8.98
N PRO A 87 -5.42 -10.34 -8.85
CA PRO A 87 -6.44 -11.15 -9.52
C PRO A 87 -7.84 -10.62 -9.23
N SER A 88 -8.70 -10.55 -10.26
CA SER A 88 -10.08 -10.14 -10.03
C SER A 88 -10.83 -11.22 -9.25
N LYS A 89 -11.59 -10.83 -8.24
CA LYS A 89 -12.35 -11.78 -7.42
C LYS A 89 -13.41 -12.53 -8.25
N SER A 90 -14.05 -11.86 -9.21
CA SER A 90 -15.00 -12.50 -10.13
C SER A 90 -14.30 -13.50 -11.04
N GLY A 91 -13.11 -13.19 -11.57
CA GLY A 91 -12.31 -14.13 -12.35
C GLY A 91 -11.88 -15.35 -11.55
N LEU A 92 -11.42 -15.15 -10.30
CA LEU A 92 -11.11 -16.26 -9.39
C LEU A 92 -12.33 -17.12 -9.09
N LEU A 93 -13.50 -16.49 -8.84
CA LEU A 93 -14.75 -17.22 -8.62
C LEU A 93 -15.10 -18.12 -9.80
N THR A 94 -15.04 -17.60 -11.04
CA THR A 94 -15.24 -18.40 -12.25
C THR A 94 -14.25 -19.56 -12.34
N GLN A 95 -12.97 -19.28 -12.14
CA GLN A 95 -11.92 -20.29 -12.17
C GLN A 95 -12.15 -21.41 -11.14
N PHE A 96 -12.56 -21.07 -9.93
CA PHE A 96 -12.87 -22.06 -8.89
C PHE A 96 -14.11 -22.90 -9.22
N VAL A 97 -15.15 -22.31 -9.80
CA VAL A 97 -16.33 -23.03 -10.26
C VAL A 97 -15.97 -24.03 -11.37
N ASP A 98 -15.12 -23.64 -12.30
CA ASP A 98 -14.62 -24.51 -13.37
C ASP A 98 -13.77 -25.67 -12.81
N LEU A 99 -12.82 -25.37 -11.93
CA LEU A 99 -12.00 -26.39 -11.27
C LEU A 99 -12.84 -27.36 -10.43
N SER A 100 -13.83 -26.87 -9.69
CA SER A 100 -14.75 -27.70 -8.92
C SER A 100 -15.58 -28.61 -9.84
N THR A 101 -16.04 -28.09 -10.97
CA THR A 101 -16.83 -28.85 -11.95
C THR A 101 -15.98 -29.96 -12.58
N GLN A 102 -14.73 -29.67 -12.94
CA GLN A 102 -13.80 -30.64 -13.48
C GLN A 102 -13.46 -31.72 -12.44
N ALA A 103 -13.11 -31.30 -11.21
CA ALA A 103 -12.78 -32.23 -10.12
C ALA A 103 -13.90 -33.23 -9.84
N ARG A 104 -15.16 -32.80 -9.91
CA ARG A 104 -16.32 -33.67 -9.69
C ARG A 104 -16.60 -34.63 -10.84
N LYS A 105 -16.31 -34.24 -12.08
CA LYS A 105 -16.54 -35.08 -13.26
C LYS A 105 -15.43 -36.08 -13.50
N GLU A 106 -14.18 -35.65 -13.31
CA GLU A 106 -12.99 -36.36 -13.76
C GLU A 106 -12.05 -36.77 -12.61
N GLY A 107 -12.37 -36.33 -11.37
CA GLY A 107 -11.55 -36.56 -10.19
C GLY A 107 -10.48 -35.49 -10.00
N LEU A 108 -9.92 -35.41 -8.76
CA LEU A 108 -8.93 -34.40 -8.39
C LEU A 108 -7.64 -34.45 -9.21
N LEU A 109 -7.21 -35.64 -9.63
CA LEU A 109 -5.99 -35.81 -10.45
C LEU A 109 -6.09 -35.12 -11.82
N SER A 110 -7.30 -34.97 -12.37
CA SER A 110 -7.50 -34.26 -13.64
C SER A 110 -7.14 -32.78 -13.58
N LEU A 111 -7.10 -32.21 -12.38
CA LEU A 111 -6.76 -30.80 -12.16
C LEU A 111 -5.29 -30.50 -12.40
N GLU A 112 -4.39 -31.49 -12.37
CA GLU A 112 -2.95 -31.29 -12.55
C GLU A 112 -2.65 -30.53 -13.85
N THR A 113 -3.24 -30.95 -14.96
CA THR A 113 -3.08 -30.30 -16.27
C THR A 113 -3.70 -28.88 -16.28
N ALA A 114 -4.85 -28.68 -15.61
CA ALA A 114 -5.49 -27.37 -15.53
C ALA A 114 -4.65 -26.38 -14.74
N LEU A 115 -3.92 -26.84 -13.71
CA LEU A 115 -3.07 -26.00 -12.86
C LEU A 115 -1.80 -25.50 -13.58
N GLU A 116 -1.37 -26.14 -14.68
CA GLU A 116 -0.27 -25.61 -15.49
C GLU A 116 -0.57 -24.23 -16.07
N GLN A 117 -1.85 -23.92 -16.32
CA GLN A 117 -2.34 -22.64 -16.85
C GLN A 117 -2.67 -21.63 -15.76
N VAL A 118 -2.64 -22.00 -14.48
CA VAL A 118 -2.90 -21.11 -13.35
C VAL A 118 -1.66 -20.26 -13.11
N GLU A 119 -1.78 -18.95 -13.32
CA GLU A 119 -0.68 -17.99 -13.13
C GLU A 119 -0.39 -17.69 -11.66
N GLU A 120 -1.41 -17.79 -10.79
CA GLU A 120 -1.30 -17.44 -9.37
C GLU A 120 -0.58 -18.55 -8.58
N PRO A 121 0.65 -18.31 -8.08
CA PRO A 121 1.45 -19.35 -7.43
C PRO A 121 0.82 -19.89 -6.15
N PHE A 122 0.14 -19.03 -5.38
CA PHE A 122 -0.51 -19.41 -4.12
C PHE A 122 -1.67 -20.40 -4.36
N LEU A 123 -2.50 -20.13 -5.37
CA LEU A 123 -3.58 -21.03 -5.78
C LEU A 123 -3.00 -22.36 -6.28
N ARG A 124 -2.00 -22.31 -7.14
CA ARG A 124 -1.36 -23.52 -7.66
C ARG A 124 -0.81 -24.40 -6.53
N GLN A 125 -0.08 -23.80 -5.57
CA GLN A 125 0.48 -24.53 -4.44
C GLN A 125 -0.60 -25.22 -3.60
N GLY A 126 -1.68 -24.51 -3.27
CA GLY A 126 -2.79 -25.05 -2.49
C GLY A 126 -3.49 -26.20 -3.19
N MET A 127 -3.76 -26.06 -4.48
CA MET A 127 -4.40 -27.11 -5.28
C MET A 127 -3.49 -28.33 -5.49
N MET A 128 -2.18 -28.15 -5.60
CA MET A 128 -1.23 -29.29 -5.64
C MET A 128 -1.29 -30.10 -4.34
N MET A 129 -1.36 -29.43 -3.17
CA MET A 129 -1.54 -30.14 -1.90
C MET A 129 -2.86 -30.95 -1.86
N VAL A 130 -3.93 -30.46 -2.51
CA VAL A 130 -5.20 -31.21 -2.63
C VAL A 130 -5.00 -32.47 -3.51
N ILE A 131 -4.32 -32.33 -4.66
CA ILE A 131 -4.02 -33.44 -5.57
C ILE A 131 -3.13 -34.49 -4.89
N ASP A 132 -2.16 -34.04 -4.07
CA ASP A 132 -1.28 -34.91 -3.27
C ASP A 132 -2.02 -35.60 -2.11
N GLY A 133 -3.31 -35.34 -1.90
CA GLY A 133 -4.13 -35.96 -0.87
C GLY A 133 -3.81 -35.49 0.55
N GLN A 134 -3.26 -34.27 0.71
CA GLN A 134 -2.99 -33.74 2.06
C GLN A 134 -4.30 -33.46 2.81
N PRO A 135 -4.33 -33.64 4.15
CA PRO A 135 -5.50 -33.34 4.95
C PRO A 135 -5.89 -31.85 4.87
N SER A 136 -7.20 -31.56 4.97
CA SER A 136 -7.75 -30.17 4.90
C SER A 136 -7.16 -29.26 5.97
N GLU A 137 -6.97 -29.77 7.18
CA GLU A 137 -6.39 -29.03 8.30
C GLU A 137 -4.94 -28.64 8.00
N TYR A 138 -4.17 -29.53 7.38
CA TYR A 138 -2.79 -29.27 7.00
C TYR A 138 -2.71 -28.20 5.90
N ILE A 139 -3.55 -28.29 4.87
CA ILE A 139 -3.61 -27.31 3.79
C ILE A 139 -3.98 -25.93 4.36
N ALA A 140 -5.02 -25.87 5.18
CA ALA A 140 -5.47 -24.64 5.81
C ALA A 140 -4.37 -24.02 6.69
N GLU A 141 -3.66 -24.84 7.49
CA GLU A 141 -2.57 -24.36 8.34
C GLU A 141 -1.40 -23.80 7.52
N VAL A 142 -0.91 -24.53 6.52
CA VAL A 142 0.23 -24.12 5.71
C VAL A 142 -0.08 -22.84 4.94
N MET A 143 -1.25 -22.77 4.32
CA MET A 143 -1.65 -21.62 3.51
C MET A 143 -1.93 -20.38 4.39
N SER A 144 -2.56 -20.55 5.55
CA SER A 144 -2.77 -19.45 6.51
C SER A 144 -1.43 -18.94 7.05
N ARG A 145 -0.47 -19.82 7.30
CA ARG A 145 0.87 -19.45 7.74
C ARG A 145 1.63 -18.65 6.67
N ASP A 146 1.44 -18.96 5.39
CA ASP A 146 2.02 -18.16 4.29
C ASP A 146 1.44 -16.75 4.26
N ILE A 147 0.11 -16.61 4.43
CA ILE A 147 -0.56 -15.30 4.54
C ILE A 147 -0.02 -14.51 5.73
N GLU A 148 0.07 -15.11 6.91
CA GLU A 148 0.62 -14.44 8.10
C GLU A 148 2.05 -13.93 7.88
N ASN A 149 2.92 -14.77 7.31
CA ASN A 149 4.29 -14.40 7.00
C ASN A 149 4.38 -13.28 5.96
N MET A 150 3.53 -13.33 4.93
CA MET A 150 3.42 -12.26 3.93
C MET A 150 2.97 -10.95 4.59
N GLU A 151 1.93 -10.98 5.41
CA GLU A 151 1.40 -9.81 6.09
C GLU A 151 2.44 -9.18 7.04
N GLN A 152 3.19 -10.00 7.78
CA GLN A 152 4.29 -9.54 8.64
C GLN A 152 5.37 -8.82 7.83
N ARG A 153 5.77 -9.37 6.67
CA ARG A 153 6.75 -8.71 5.77
C ARG A 153 6.22 -7.39 5.22
N HIS A 154 4.95 -7.34 4.82
CA HIS A 154 4.32 -6.13 4.30
C HIS A 154 4.20 -5.06 5.39
N LYS A 155 3.82 -5.45 6.61
CA LYS A 155 3.76 -4.56 7.78
C LYS A 155 5.13 -3.98 8.10
N ALA A 156 6.16 -4.81 8.18
CA ALA A 156 7.54 -4.38 8.44
C ALA A 156 8.03 -3.36 7.39
N ASN A 157 7.68 -3.57 6.11
CA ASN A 157 8.00 -2.65 5.03
C ASN A 157 7.22 -1.33 5.13
N ALA A 158 5.91 -1.37 5.44
CA ALA A 158 5.09 -0.18 5.61
C ALA A 158 5.52 0.65 6.83
N ASP A 159 6.00 -0.01 7.87
CA ASP A 159 6.45 0.64 9.11
C ASP A 159 7.71 1.50 8.91
N ILE A 160 8.51 1.27 7.86
CA ILE A 160 9.60 2.19 7.45
C ILE A 160 9.05 3.60 7.23
N PHE A 161 7.96 3.72 6.47
CA PHE A 161 7.31 5.01 6.20
C PHE A 161 6.53 5.53 7.42
N THR A 162 5.99 4.65 8.26
CA THR A 162 5.37 5.06 9.54
C THR A 162 6.40 5.74 10.44
N GLN A 163 7.61 5.18 10.55
CA GLN A 163 8.70 5.75 11.32
C GLN A 163 9.18 7.07 10.71
N ALA A 164 9.36 7.13 9.38
CA ALA A 164 9.71 8.38 8.70
C ALA A 164 8.69 9.49 9.00
N GLY A 165 7.38 9.15 8.99
CA GLY A 165 6.29 10.06 9.33
C GLY A 165 6.34 10.56 10.78
N THR A 166 6.81 9.72 11.69
CA THR A 166 6.97 10.08 13.11
C THR A 166 8.19 10.97 13.34
N TYR A 167 9.30 10.68 12.66
CA TYR A 167 10.56 11.42 12.88
C TYR A 167 10.60 12.77 12.16
N ALA A 168 10.02 12.89 10.96
CA ALA A 168 10.09 14.12 10.18
C ALA A 168 9.55 15.36 10.91
N PRO A 169 8.36 15.35 11.57
CA PRO A 169 7.88 16.51 12.33
C PRO A 169 8.78 16.90 13.49
N THR A 170 9.30 15.93 14.24
CA THR A 170 10.22 16.18 15.36
C THR A 170 11.56 16.75 14.89
N LEU A 171 12.08 16.29 13.78
CA LEU A 171 13.27 16.86 13.14
C LEU A 171 13.01 18.25 12.59
N GLY A 172 11.79 18.54 12.14
CA GLY A 172 11.35 19.89 11.80
C GLY A 172 11.42 20.85 12.99
N VAL A 173 10.95 20.41 14.17
CA VAL A 173 11.09 21.19 15.42
C VAL A 173 12.56 21.34 15.81
N LEU A 174 13.38 20.29 15.69
CA LEU A 174 14.83 20.38 15.94
C LEU A 174 15.49 21.42 15.02
N GLY A 175 15.13 21.43 13.73
CA GLY A 175 15.62 22.43 12.77
C GLY A 175 15.22 23.86 13.16
N ALA A 176 13.99 24.04 13.66
CA ALA A 176 13.53 25.32 14.17
C ALA A 176 14.35 25.79 15.38
N VAL A 177 14.62 24.91 16.34
CA VAL A 177 15.43 25.22 17.53
C VAL A 177 16.85 25.61 17.12
N ILE A 178 17.49 24.86 16.20
CA ILE A 178 18.82 25.18 15.68
C ILE A 178 18.83 26.58 15.03
N GLY A 179 17.81 26.89 14.23
CA GLY A 179 17.65 28.21 13.58
C GLY A 179 17.52 29.34 14.59
N LEU A 180 16.72 29.14 15.64
CA LEU A 180 16.56 30.15 16.72
C LEU A 180 17.85 30.33 17.55
N ILE A 181 18.57 29.26 17.85
CA ILE A 181 19.88 29.36 18.54
C ILE A 181 20.86 30.19 17.71
N ALA A 182 20.89 30.00 16.39
CA ALA A 182 21.72 30.78 15.50
C ALA A 182 21.33 32.27 15.48
N ALA A 183 20.02 32.55 15.50
CA ALA A 183 19.47 33.91 15.53
C ALA A 183 19.83 34.67 16.81
N LEU A 184 19.80 34.01 17.95
CA LEU A 184 20.08 34.61 19.27
C LEU A 184 21.54 34.98 19.48
N LYS A 185 22.47 34.56 18.60
CA LYS A 185 23.87 34.94 18.68
C LYS A 185 24.14 36.40 18.32
N ASP A 186 23.30 37.04 17.54
CA ASP A 186 23.40 38.41 17.11
C ASP A 186 22.05 39.10 17.12
N LEU A 187 21.68 39.66 18.26
CA LEU A 187 20.38 40.34 18.46
C LEU A 187 20.40 41.80 17.96
N SER A 188 21.55 42.30 17.53
CA SER A 188 21.69 43.67 17.05
C SER A 188 21.12 43.88 15.65
N ASP A 189 20.94 42.82 14.87
CA ASP A 189 20.45 42.84 13.49
C ASP A 189 19.02 42.29 13.47
N ILE A 190 18.03 43.18 13.53
CA ILE A 190 16.57 42.83 13.55
C ILE A 190 16.17 42.12 12.26
N GLU A 191 16.77 42.46 11.11
CA GLU A 191 16.44 41.84 9.81
C GLU A 191 16.88 40.38 9.77
N LYS A 192 18.11 40.12 10.18
CA LYS A 192 18.64 38.75 10.33
C LYS A 192 17.85 37.93 11.31
N LEU A 193 17.43 38.51 12.44
CA LEU A 193 16.60 37.86 13.43
C LEU A 193 15.25 37.45 12.80
N GLY A 194 14.60 38.35 12.05
CA GLY A 194 13.36 38.08 11.34
C GLY A 194 13.48 36.92 10.33
N HIS A 195 14.56 36.92 9.54
CA HIS A 195 14.85 35.84 8.60
C HIS A 195 15.06 34.49 9.29
N ALA A 196 15.79 34.47 10.39
CA ALA A 196 16.07 33.23 11.12
C ALA A 196 14.82 32.67 11.81
N ILE A 197 13.93 33.52 12.34
CA ILE A 197 12.63 33.11 12.88
C ILE A 197 11.77 32.53 11.76
N SER A 198 11.69 33.19 10.60
CA SER A 198 10.96 32.67 9.44
C SER A 198 11.47 31.30 9.00
N ALA A 199 12.79 31.15 8.90
CA ALA A 199 13.43 29.88 8.54
C ALA A 199 13.11 28.75 9.54
N ALA A 200 13.05 29.08 10.85
CA ALA A 200 12.68 28.13 11.90
C ALA A 200 11.24 27.62 11.72
N PHE A 201 10.28 28.51 11.46
CA PHE A 201 8.90 28.12 11.18
C PHE A 201 8.76 27.27 9.91
N VAL A 202 9.53 27.60 8.86
CA VAL A 202 9.53 26.80 7.63
C VAL A 202 10.08 25.41 7.87
N ALA A 203 11.09 25.22 8.70
CA ALA A 203 11.59 23.89 9.06
C ALA A 203 10.48 23.05 9.75
N THR A 204 9.76 23.64 10.69
CA THR A 204 8.63 22.97 11.34
C THR A 204 7.52 22.62 10.34
N LEU A 205 7.19 23.55 9.44
CA LEU A 205 6.19 23.37 8.39
C LEU A 205 6.54 22.16 7.49
N PHE A 206 7.78 22.11 7.01
CA PHE A 206 8.25 20.98 6.18
C PHE A 206 8.25 19.66 6.93
N GLY A 207 8.66 19.64 8.19
CA GLY A 207 8.61 18.44 9.01
C GLY A 207 7.19 17.88 9.12
N ILE A 208 6.21 18.73 9.44
CA ILE A 208 4.80 18.35 9.53
C ILE A 208 4.26 17.94 8.15
N PHE A 209 4.52 18.74 7.13
CA PHE A 209 4.05 18.45 5.77
C PHE A 209 4.55 17.11 5.26
N THR A 210 5.86 16.86 5.34
CA THR A 210 6.42 15.59 4.87
C THR A 210 5.92 14.40 5.68
N GLY A 211 5.76 14.54 6.98
CA GLY A 211 5.20 13.49 7.84
C GLY A 211 3.77 13.10 7.43
N TYR A 212 2.89 14.08 7.36
CA TYR A 212 1.44 13.84 7.22
C TYR A 212 0.94 13.80 5.77
N VAL A 213 1.66 14.40 4.82
CA VAL A 213 1.26 14.41 3.39
C VAL A 213 2.04 13.38 2.56
N LEU A 214 3.23 12.95 3.00
CA LEU A 214 4.03 11.96 2.28
C LEU A 214 4.13 10.63 3.04
N TRP A 215 4.82 10.61 4.19
CA TRP A 215 5.23 9.37 4.82
C TRP A 215 4.07 8.54 5.36
N PHE A 216 3.18 9.11 6.18
CA PHE A 216 2.04 8.37 6.70
C PHE A 216 1.05 7.91 5.61
N PRO A 217 0.68 8.73 4.60
CA PRO A 217 -0.11 8.24 3.47
C PRO A 217 0.55 7.09 2.71
N PHE A 218 1.88 7.12 2.50
CA PHE A 218 2.60 6.02 1.87
C PHE A 218 2.52 4.73 2.70
N ALA A 219 2.76 4.82 4.02
CA ALA A 219 2.60 3.69 4.92
C ALA A 219 1.19 3.10 4.86
N ASN A 220 0.16 3.95 4.95
CA ASN A 220 -1.23 3.52 4.93
C ASN A 220 -1.61 2.88 3.59
N LYS A 221 -1.10 3.40 2.48
CA LYS A 221 -1.35 2.81 1.16
C LYS A 221 -0.77 1.41 1.03
N LEU A 222 0.46 1.18 1.49
CA LEU A 222 1.06 -0.16 1.52
C LEU A 222 0.27 -1.12 2.41
N LYS A 223 -0.23 -0.65 3.55
CA LYS A 223 -1.11 -1.43 4.44
C LYS A 223 -2.44 -1.79 3.77
N GLN A 224 -3.01 -0.87 2.97
CA GLN A 224 -4.23 -1.15 2.20
C GLN A 224 -3.99 -2.21 1.10
N TYR A 225 -2.87 -2.13 0.39
CA TYR A 225 -2.49 -3.13 -0.60
C TYR A 225 -2.35 -4.52 0.04
N SER A 226 -1.66 -4.60 1.18
CA SER A 226 -1.52 -5.86 1.93
C SER A 226 -2.89 -6.45 2.31
N LYS A 227 -3.81 -5.64 2.84
CA LYS A 227 -5.16 -6.09 3.20
C LYS A 227 -5.93 -6.64 1.99
N SER A 228 -5.83 -5.97 0.84
CA SER A 228 -6.50 -6.43 -0.38
C SER A 228 -5.96 -7.77 -0.86
N GLU A 229 -4.65 -7.98 -0.76
CA GLU A 229 -4.01 -9.26 -1.10
C GLU A 229 -4.40 -10.38 -0.14
N VAL A 230 -4.45 -10.10 1.17
CA VAL A 230 -4.91 -11.05 2.21
C VAL A 230 -6.33 -11.55 1.88
N ILE A 231 -7.28 -10.65 1.61
CA ILE A 231 -8.66 -11.01 1.30
C ILE A 231 -8.74 -11.96 0.08
N ILE A 232 -7.92 -11.70 -0.95
CA ILE A 232 -7.88 -12.54 -2.15
C ILE A 232 -7.32 -13.92 -1.83
N LYS A 233 -6.26 -13.99 -1.04
CA LYS A 233 -5.67 -15.27 -0.62
C LYS A 233 -6.59 -16.06 0.32
N GLU A 234 -7.32 -15.41 1.22
CA GLU A 234 -8.35 -16.05 2.04
C GLU A 234 -9.47 -16.64 1.17
N MET A 235 -9.92 -15.90 0.15
CA MET A 235 -10.87 -16.42 -0.84
C MET A 235 -10.32 -17.67 -1.56
N MET A 236 -9.03 -17.68 -1.89
CA MET A 236 -8.38 -18.85 -2.49
C MET A 236 -8.36 -20.05 -1.55
N ILE A 237 -8.03 -19.86 -0.26
CA ILE A 237 -8.06 -20.95 0.74
C ILE A 237 -9.46 -21.56 0.82
N GLU A 238 -10.51 -20.72 0.94
CA GLU A 238 -11.89 -21.19 1.00
C GLU A 238 -12.27 -22.02 -0.25
N GLY A 239 -11.90 -21.54 -1.45
CA GLY A 239 -12.14 -22.26 -2.69
C GLY A 239 -11.41 -23.60 -2.78
N ILE A 240 -10.14 -23.64 -2.36
CA ILE A 240 -9.30 -24.85 -2.34
C ILE A 240 -9.91 -25.91 -1.41
N LEU A 241 -10.27 -25.51 -0.19
CA LEU A 241 -10.85 -26.40 0.82
C LEU A 241 -12.26 -26.91 0.39
N SER A 242 -13.04 -26.06 -0.30
CA SER A 242 -14.32 -26.46 -0.86
C SER A 242 -14.18 -27.50 -1.96
N ILE A 243 -13.16 -27.39 -2.84
CA ILE A 243 -12.89 -28.40 -3.85
C ILE A 243 -12.42 -29.71 -3.21
N GLN A 244 -11.52 -29.62 -2.22
CA GLN A 244 -11.03 -30.79 -1.51
C GLN A 244 -12.15 -31.58 -0.83
N SER A 245 -13.09 -30.88 -0.18
CA SER A 245 -14.24 -31.52 0.49
C SER A 245 -15.29 -32.04 -0.48
N GLY A 246 -15.13 -31.84 -1.79
CA GLY A 246 -16.06 -32.31 -2.82
C GLY A 246 -17.40 -31.55 -2.84
N GLU A 247 -17.43 -30.31 -2.33
CA GLU A 247 -18.63 -29.47 -2.35
C GLU A 247 -19.14 -29.23 -3.79
N SER A 248 -20.43 -28.96 -3.92
CA SER A 248 -21.00 -28.68 -5.23
C SER A 248 -20.47 -27.34 -5.78
N PRO A 249 -20.29 -27.21 -7.13
CA PRO A 249 -19.90 -25.92 -7.73
C PRO A 249 -20.81 -24.78 -7.29
N LYS A 250 -22.12 -25.04 -7.08
CA LYS A 250 -23.08 -24.05 -6.59
C LYS A 250 -22.79 -23.63 -5.14
N THR A 251 -22.51 -24.60 -4.26
CA THR A 251 -22.16 -24.32 -2.86
C THR A 251 -20.86 -23.51 -2.76
N LEU A 252 -19.86 -23.87 -3.56
CA LEU A 252 -18.60 -23.15 -3.66
C LEU A 252 -18.83 -21.72 -4.18
N GLU A 253 -19.63 -21.56 -5.23
CA GLU A 253 -20.00 -20.25 -5.77
C GLU A 253 -20.66 -19.35 -4.70
N ASP A 254 -21.62 -19.89 -3.95
CA ASP A 254 -22.31 -19.17 -2.89
C ASP A 254 -21.32 -18.71 -1.79
N LYS A 255 -20.40 -19.58 -1.36
CA LYS A 255 -19.35 -19.24 -0.38
C LYS A 255 -18.40 -18.15 -0.89
N LEU A 256 -17.88 -18.30 -2.10
CA LEU A 256 -16.91 -17.35 -2.65
C LEU A 256 -17.54 -16.00 -3.04
N SER A 257 -18.84 -15.99 -3.38
CA SER A 257 -19.55 -14.75 -3.71
C SER A 257 -19.62 -13.76 -2.54
N VAL A 258 -19.41 -14.22 -1.30
CA VAL A 258 -19.36 -13.36 -0.10
C VAL A 258 -18.17 -12.39 -0.14
N TYR A 259 -17.08 -12.76 -0.81
CA TYR A 259 -15.89 -11.93 -0.98
C TYR A 259 -16.06 -10.81 -2.02
N LEU A 260 -17.10 -10.89 -2.86
CA LEU A 260 -17.40 -9.87 -3.87
C LEU A 260 -18.15 -8.70 -3.24
N SER A 261 -17.83 -7.50 -3.67
CA SER A 261 -18.64 -6.32 -3.39
C SER A 261 -20.01 -6.43 -4.09
N PRO A 262 -21.03 -5.68 -3.64
CA PRO A 262 -22.35 -5.71 -4.29
C PRO A 262 -22.29 -5.46 -5.80
N LYS A 263 -21.41 -4.57 -6.25
CA LYS A 263 -21.21 -4.27 -7.68
C LYS A 263 -20.58 -5.44 -8.42
N GLU A 264 -19.47 -5.98 -7.89
CA GLU A 264 -18.78 -7.14 -8.49
C GLU A 264 -19.70 -8.36 -8.59
N ARG A 265 -20.58 -8.55 -7.59
CA ARG A 265 -21.57 -9.63 -7.61
C ARG A 265 -22.60 -9.43 -8.71
N ALA A 266 -23.17 -8.24 -8.85
CA ALA A 266 -24.12 -7.93 -9.91
C ALA A 266 -23.49 -8.09 -11.31
N ASP A 267 -22.24 -7.62 -11.48
CA ASP A 267 -21.49 -7.77 -12.73
C ASP A 267 -21.21 -9.25 -13.05
N TYR A 268 -20.91 -10.07 -12.04
CA TYR A 268 -20.69 -11.52 -12.20
C TYR A 268 -22.00 -12.25 -12.59
N GLU A 269 -23.12 -11.95 -11.93
CA GLU A 269 -24.42 -12.53 -12.26
C GLU A 269 -24.84 -12.17 -13.70
N ALA A 270 -24.67 -10.92 -14.12
CA ALA A 270 -24.97 -10.49 -15.47
C ALA A 270 -24.12 -11.19 -16.54
N GLN A 271 -22.85 -11.49 -16.25
CA GLN A 271 -21.97 -12.24 -17.15
C GLN A 271 -22.37 -13.72 -17.29
N LYS A 272 -23.00 -14.28 -16.25
CA LYS A 272 -23.44 -15.68 -16.24
C LYS A 272 -24.75 -15.88 -17.03
N GLU A 273 -25.56 -14.83 -17.16
CA GLU A 273 -26.82 -14.87 -17.90
C GLU A 273 -26.65 -14.57 -19.41
N ALA A 274 -25.47 -14.04 -19.83
CA ALA A 274 -25.15 -13.67 -21.20
C ALA A 274 -24.52 -14.84 -21.96
#